data_bd9f8bba27c000636adc0bd56f673336
#
_entry.id   bd9f8bba27c000636adc0bd56f673336
#
_cell.length_a   1.000
_cell.length_b   1.000
_cell.length_c   1.000
_cell.angle_alpha   90.00
_cell.angle_beta   90.00
_cell.angle_gamma   90.00
#
_symmetry.space_group_name_H-M   'P 1'
#
loop_
_entity.id
_entity.type
_entity.pdbx_description
1 polymer ?
#
loop_
_entity_poly.entity_id
_entity_poly.type
_entity_poly.pdbx_seq_one_letter_code
_entity_poly.pdbx_strand_id
1 'polypeptide(L)'
;MPEISLANLSMILGAMALAKGVYFITAAKKASEMVKAFPRNDNAGYLLILISMVWFLLILKGENMADFEWARTLFNVFILATGIGSCLYLKDYLAVRGAAVLMMLIAKLIVDTARFHESEWRLVLVTVAYLMVIGGMWFTVSPWRMRDLFAWGTADEKRFKILCGVRIGFGILLLMLGLFEFK
;
A
#
# COMPACT_ATOMS: atom_id res chain seq x y z
N MET A 1 -2.25 -18.56 5.31
CA MET A 1 -3.10 -17.73 4.44
C MET A 1 -3.29 -18.47 3.14
N PRO A 2 -4.41 -18.30 2.39
CA PRO A 2 -4.50 -18.89 1.07
C PRO A 2 -3.30 -18.42 0.24
N GLU A 3 -2.63 -19.35 -0.42
CA GLU A 3 -1.49 -19.03 -1.28
C GLU A 3 -2.02 -18.27 -2.51
N ILE A 4 -1.83 -16.94 -2.48
CA ILE A 4 -2.14 -16.10 -3.64
C ILE A 4 -1.00 -16.28 -4.64
N SER A 5 -1.29 -16.77 -5.85
CA SER A 5 -0.25 -16.87 -6.88
C SER A 5 0.25 -15.48 -7.29
N LEU A 6 1.52 -15.40 -7.72
CA LEU A 6 2.13 -14.15 -8.18
C LEU A 6 1.36 -13.57 -9.37
N ALA A 7 0.82 -14.43 -10.24
CA ALA A 7 -0.06 -14.05 -11.34
C ALA A 7 -1.29 -13.29 -10.86
N ASN A 8 -2.03 -13.85 -9.91
CA ASN A 8 -3.24 -13.22 -9.38
C ASN A 8 -2.91 -11.91 -8.66
N LEU A 9 -1.85 -11.87 -7.88
CA LEU A 9 -1.41 -10.66 -7.18
C LEU A 9 -1.03 -9.56 -8.17
N SER A 10 -0.27 -9.88 -9.21
CA SER A 10 0.11 -8.93 -10.26
C SER A 10 -1.12 -8.41 -11.02
N MET A 11 -2.07 -9.29 -11.35
CA MET A 11 -3.32 -8.88 -12.02
C MET A 11 -4.16 -7.97 -11.14
N ILE A 12 -4.32 -8.26 -9.85
CA ILE A 12 -5.08 -7.42 -8.92
C ILE A 12 -4.45 -6.03 -8.79
N LEU A 13 -3.12 -5.97 -8.59
CA LEU A 13 -2.40 -4.70 -8.46
C LEU A 13 -2.46 -3.89 -9.77
N GLY A 14 -2.29 -4.57 -10.91
CA GLY A 14 -2.39 -3.97 -12.23
C GLY A 14 -3.79 -3.43 -12.52
N ALA A 15 -4.83 -4.20 -12.26
CA ALA A 15 -6.22 -3.77 -12.44
C ALA A 15 -6.58 -2.58 -11.54
N MET A 16 -6.16 -2.60 -10.27
CA MET A 16 -6.36 -1.47 -9.37
C MET A 16 -5.62 -0.20 -9.82
N ALA A 17 -4.38 -0.34 -10.29
CA ALA A 17 -3.60 0.80 -10.79
C ALA A 17 -4.25 1.39 -12.03
N LEU A 18 -4.69 0.55 -12.97
CA LEU A 18 -5.36 0.94 -14.20
C LEU A 18 -6.71 1.62 -13.91
N ALA A 19 -7.58 0.98 -13.12
CA ALA A 19 -8.89 1.53 -12.79
C ALA A 19 -8.80 2.91 -12.11
N LYS A 20 -7.90 3.06 -11.13
CA LYS A 20 -7.65 4.35 -10.48
C LYS A 20 -7.04 5.38 -11.44
N GLY A 21 -6.13 4.96 -12.32
CA GLY A 21 -5.53 5.83 -13.31
C GLY A 21 -6.55 6.38 -14.30
N VAL A 22 -7.41 5.52 -14.86
CA VAL A 22 -8.51 5.90 -15.77
C VAL A 22 -9.49 6.83 -15.07
N TYR A 23 -9.95 6.47 -13.85
CA TYR A 23 -10.85 7.32 -13.07
C TYR A 23 -10.26 8.72 -12.83
N PHE A 24 -8.96 8.79 -12.51
CA PHE A 24 -8.29 10.07 -12.24
C PHE A 24 -8.10 10.92 -13.48
N ILE A 25 -7.97 10.33 -14.67
CA ILE A 25 -7.93 11.09 -15.92
C ILE A 25 -9.33 11.61 -16.28
N THR A 26 -10.35 10.75 -16.20
CA THR A 26 -11.73 11.09 -16.59
C THR A 26 -12.36 12.12 -15.66
N ALA A 27 -12.05 12.08 -14.38
CA ALA A 27 -12.57 12.97 -13.35
C ALA A 27 -11.47 13.84 -12.69
N ALA A 28 -10.52 14.36 -13.49
CA ALA A 28 -9.27 14.97 -13.01
C ALA A 28 -9.47 16.03 -11.91
N LYS A 29 -10.46 16.94 -12.08
CA LYS A 29 -10.74 17.98 -11.08
C LYS A 29 -11.18 17.38 -9.75
N LYS A 30 -12.19 16.51 -9.76
CA LYS A 30 -12.71 15.84 -8.56
C LYS A 30 -11.65 14.95 -7.91
N ALA A 31 -10.90 14.21 -8.74
CA ALA A 31 -9.83 13.34 -8.28
C ALA A 31 -8.70 14.12 -7.60
N SER A 32 -8.29 15.27 -8.16
CA SER A 32 -7.26 16.11 -7.55
C SER A 32 -7.70 16.66 -6.19
N GLU A 33 -8.97 17.05 -6.04
CA GLU A 33 -9.54 17.48 -4.76
C GLU A 33 -9.54 16.34 -3.74
N MET A 34 -9.95 15.14 -4.15
CA MET A 34 -9.92 13.95 -3.28
C MET A 34 -8.49 13.60 -2.81
N VAL A 35 -7.51 13.67 -3.72
CA VAL A 35 -6.10 13.40 -3.39
C VAL A 35 -5.56 14.44 -2.41
N LYS A 36 -5.89 15.73 -2.58
CA LYS A 36 -5.50 16.80 -1.65
C LYS A 36 -6.16 16.67 -0.28
N ALA A 37 -7.41 16.20 -0.23
CA ALA A 37 -8.16 16.04 1.02
C ALA A 37 -7.73 14.76 1.79
N PHE A 38 -7.20 13.75 1.10
CA PHE A 38 -6.88 12.44 1.70
C PHE A 38 -6.00 12.51 2.95
N PRO A 39 -4.90 13.28 3.03
CA PRO A 39 -4.02 13.29 4.19
C PRO A 39 -4.68 13.72 5.49
N ARG A 40 -5.77 14.50 5.40
CA ARG A 40 -6.53 15.03 6.54
C ARG A 40 -7.90 14.37 6.72
N ASN A 41 -8.13 13.25 6.04
CA ASN A 41 -9.41 12.54 6.14
C ASN A 41 -9.37 11.55 7.31
N ASP A 42 -9.95 11.93 8.45
CA ASP A 42 -9.95 11.12 9.68
C ASP A 42 -10.66 9.78 9.48
N ASN A 43 -11.79 9.76 8.75
CA ASN A 43 -12.52 8.52 8.49
C ASN A 43 -11.69 7.52 7.68
N ALA A 44 -10.97 8.00 6.66
CA ALA A 44 -10.03 7.16 5.92
C ALA A 44 -8.88 6.70 6.82
N GLY A 45 -8.43 7.55 7.73
CA GLY A 45 -7.40 7.21 8.72
C GLY A 45 -7.81 6.06 9.63
N TYR A 46 -8.97 6.16 10.26
CA TYR A 46 -9.51 5.11 11.13
C TYR A 46 -9.68 3.79 10.38
N LEU A 47 -10.24 3.83 9.16
CA LEU A 47 -10.44 2.65 8.33
C LEU A 47 -9.11 1.98 7.97
N LEU A 48 -8.12 2.76 7.52
CA LEU A 48 -6.82 2.24 7.10
C LEU A 48 -6.04 1.65 8.28
N ILE A 49 -6.05 2.30 9.45
CA ILE A 49 -5.41 1.76 10.66
C ILE A 49 -6.08 0.46 11.08
N LEU A 50 -7.43 0.42 11.09
CA LEU A 50 -8.17 -0.79 11.46
C LEU A 50 -7.86 -1.96 10.51
N ILE A 51 -7.90 -1.73 9.20
CA ILE A 51 -7.56 -2.75 8.19
C ILE A 51 -6.12 -3.23 8.39
N SER A 52 -5.18 -2.31 8.55
CA SER A 52 -3.76 -2.65 8.73
C SER A 52 -3.52 -3.42 10.02
N MET A 53 -4.17 -3.04 11.11
CA MET A 53 -4.08 -3.72 12.40
C MET A 53 -4.61 -5.16 12.32
N VAL A 54 -5.83 -5.34 11.78
CA VAL A 54 -6.43 -6.67 11.60
C VAL A 54 -5.55 -7.53 10.70
N TRP A 55 -5.09 -7.00 9.58
CA TRP A 55 -4.22 -7.73 8.66
C TRP A 55 -2.90 -8.14 9.31
N PHE A 56 -2.26 -7.22 10.05
CA PHE A 56 -1.02 -7.54 10.76
C PHE A 56 -1.21 -8.66 11.80
N LEU A 57 -2.31 -8.61 12.58
CA LEU A 57 -2.64 -9.66 13.55
C LEU A 57 -2.86 -11.03 12.88
N LEU A 58 -3.50 -11.04 11.69
CA LEU A 58 -3.69 -12.27 10.91
C LEU A 58 -2.34 -12.83 10.39
N ILE A 59 -1.43 -11.97 9.96
CA ILE A 59 -0.07 -12.38 9.57
C ILE A 59 0.64 -13.00 10.77
N LEU A 60 0.65 -12.31 11.90
CA LEU A 60 1.33 -12.76 13.11
C LEU A 60 0.80 -14.10 13.64
N LYS A 61 -0.52 -14.33 13.50
CA LYS A 61 -1.14 -15.61 13.84
C LYS A 61 -0.65 -16.75 12.95
N GLY A 62 -0.37 -16.49 11.68
CA GLY A 62 0.08 -17.48 10.70
C GLY A 62 1.58 -17.72 10.68
N GLU A 63 2.38 -16.83 11.26
CA GLU A 63 3.84 -16.98 11.30
C GLU A 63 4.27 -17.98 12.38
N ASN A 64 5.24 -18.82 12.05
CA ASN A 64 5.89 -19.68 13.02
C ASN A 64 7.00 -18.89 13.73
N MET A 65 6.78 -18.56 14.99
CA MET A 65 7.70 -17.75 15.79
C MET A 65 8.80 -18.59 16.48
N ALA A 66 8.83 -19.90 16.21
CA ALA A 66 9.82 -20.82 16.78
C ALA A 66 10.03 -20.57 18.29
N ASP A 67 11.24 -20.18 18.71
CA ASP A 67 11.60 -19.96 20.11
C ASP A 67 10.92 -18.73 20.76
N PHE A 68 10.25 -17.88 19.97
CA PHE A 68 9.56 -16.65 20.44
C PHE A 68 8.05 -16.81 20.57
N GLU A 69 7.50 -18.02 20.58
CA GLU A 69 6.05 -18.24 20.76
C GLU A 69 5.49 -17.58 22.02
N TRP A 70 6.26 -17.56 23.11
CA TRP A 70 5.89 -16.87 24.35
C TRP A 70 5.67 -15.35 24.16
N ALA A 71 6.36 -14.73 23.22
CA ALA A 71 6.26 -13.31 22.93
C ALA A 71 5.06 -12.96 22.04
N ARG A 72 4.38 -13.92 21.43
CA ARG A 72 3.24 -13.70 20.53
C ARG A 72 2.15 -12.85 21.17
N THR A 73 1.81 -13.16 22.41
CA THR A 73 0.80 -12.38 23.16
C THR A 73 1.27 -10.95 23.38
N LEU A 74 2.53 -10.76 23.72
CA LEU A 74 3.12 -9.43 23.89
C LEU A 74 3.07 -8.61 22.61
N PHE A 75 3.42 -9.21 21.46
CA PHE A 75 3.31 -8.55 20.14
C PHE A 75 1.87 -8.20 19.79
N ASN A 76 0.91 -9.10 20.04
CA ASN A 76 -0.51 -8.81 19.81
C ASN A 76 -0.98 -7.61 20.62
N VAL A 77 -0.65 -7.57 21.92
CA VAL A 77 -1.00 -6.44 22.81
C VAL A 77 -0.33 -5.16 22.34
N PHE A 78 0.94 -5.22 21.94
CA PHE A 78 1.67 -4.06 21.43
C PHE A 78 1.04 -3.49 20.15
N ILE A 79 0.64 -4.34 19.20
CA ILE A 79 -0.01 -3.93 17.95
C ILE A 79 -1.37 -3.29 18.25
N LEU A 80 -2.17 -3.91 19.13
CA LEU A 80 -3.46 -3.36 19.54
C LEU A 80 -3.29 -2.01 20.24
N ALA A 81 -2.37 -1.92 21.18
CA ALA A 81 -2.09 -0.68 21.92
C ALA A 81 -1.62 0.44 20.97
N THR A 82 -0.72 0.12 20.03
CA THR A 82 -0.22 1.08 19.04
C THR A 82 -1.30 1.52 18.06
N GLY A 83 -2.12 0.59 17.56
CA GLY A 83 -3.21 0.90 16.64
C GLY A 83 -4.29 1.78 17.30
N ILE A 84 -4.77 1.37 18.47
CA ILE A 84 -5.76 2.13 19.24
C ILE A 84 -5.18 3.47 19.71
N GLY A 85 -3.95 3.47 20.25
CA GLY A 85 -3.26 4.69 20.66
C GLY A 85 -3.08 5.67 19.53
N SER A 86 -2.75 5.20 18.30
CA SER A 86 -2.67 6.06 17.13
C SER A 86 -4.01 6.72 16.80
N CYS A 87 -5.11 6.00 16.92
CA CYS A 87 -6.46 6.54 16.68
C CYS A 87 -6.87 7.58 17.74
N LEU A 88 -6.43 7.43 18.98
CA LEU A 88 -6.81 8.33 20.08
C LEU A 88 -5.92 9.58 20.15
N TYR A 89 -4.62 9.43 19.97
CA TYR A 89 -3.62 10.47 20.24
C TYR A 89 -3.00 11.09 19.00
N LEU A 90 -2.94 10.37 17.85
CA LEU A 90 -2.25 10.81 16.65
C LEU A 90 -3.23 11.15 15.53
N LYS A 91 -4.20 12.03 15.78
CA LYS A 91 -5.22 12.41 14.78
C LYS A 91 -4.62 13.10 13.55
N ASP A 92 -3.53 13.84 13.74
CA ASP A 92 -2.88 14.51 12.59
C ASP A 92 -2.29 13.51 11.60
N TYR A 93 -2.77 13.62 10.36
CA TYR A 93 -2.34 12.76 9.24
C TYR A 93 -2.55 11.25 9.47
N LEU A 94 -3.60 10.87 10.21
CA LEU A 94 -3.91 9.48 10.52
C LEU A 94 -4.07 8.63 9.23
N ALA A 95 -4.71 9.19 8.19
CA ALA A 95 -4.86 8.54 6.89
C ALA A 95 -3.51 8.19 6.23
N VAL A 96 -2.53 9.10 6.37
CA VAL A 96 -1.19 8.89 5.81
C VAL A 96 -0.47 7.77 6.57
N ARG A 97 -0.55 7.76 7.90
CA ARG A 97 0.08 6.71 8.73
C ARG A 97 -0.55 5.34 8.45
N GLY A 98 -1.88 5.27 8.39
CA GLY A 98 -2.59 4.03 8.03
C GLY A 98 -2.22 3.55 6.62
N ALA A 99 -2.17 4.45 5.64
CA ALA A 99 -1.72 4.12 4.29
C ALA A 99 -0.27 3.64 4.25
N ALA A 100 0.62 4.24 5.04
CA ALA A 100 2.03 3.85 5.13
C ALA A 100 2.18 2.42 5.67
N VAL A 101 1.47 2.07 6.75
CA VAL A 101 1.45 0.70 7.29
C VAL A 101 0.89 -0.28 6.26
N LEU A 102 -0.22 0.07 5.61
CA LEU A 102 -0.83 -0.77 4.58
C LEU A 102 0.12 -0.99 3.39
N MET A 103 0.86 0.04 2.96
CA MET A 103 1.90 -0.10 1.92
C MET A 103 2.96 -1.11 2.32
N MET A 104 3.45 -1.10 3.55
CA MET A 104 4.43 -2.07 4.05
C MET A 104 3.87 -3.49 4.11
N LEU A 105 2.60 -3.66 4.50
CA LEU A 105 1.94 -4.98 4.50
C LEU A 105 1.75 -5.54 3.09
N ILE A 106 1.35 -4.68 2.13
CA ILE A 106 1.26 -5.08 0.71
C ILE A 106 2.66 -5.44 0.18
N ALA A 107 3.69 -4.68 0.54
CA ALA A 107 5.06 -4.97 0.14
C ALA A 107 5.52 -6.34 0.68
N LYS A 108 5.22 -6.66 1.95
CA LYS A 108 5.47 -8.01 2.52
C LYS A 108 4.77 -9.07 1.69
N LEU A 109 3.49 -8.90 1.38
CA LEU A 109 2.72 -9.85 0.58
C LEU A 109 3.36 -10.09 -0.80
N ILE A 110 3.81 -9.01 -1.47
CA ILE A 110 4.49 -9.11 -2.77
C ILE A 110 5.79 -9.90 -2.64
N VAL A 111 6.63 -9.59 -1.65
CA VAL A 111 7.92 -10.27 -1.45
C VAL A 111 7.73 -11.74 -1.11
N ASP A 112 6.80 -12.06 -0.20
CA ASP A 112 6.52 -13.44 0.19
C ASP A 112 6.04 -14.28 -1.01
N THR A 113 5.17 -13.71 -1.84
CA THR A 113 4.63 -14.37 -3.04
C THR A 113 5.68 -14.50 -4.15
N ALA A 114 6.55 -13.49 -4.31
CA ALA A 114 7.58 -13.49 -5.36
C ALA A 114 8.82 -14.32 -5.01
N ARG A 115 9.03 -14.64 -3.72
CA ARG A 115 10.29 -15.22 -3.20
C ARG A 115 10.71 -16.48 -3.93
N PHE A 116 9.78 -17.38 -4.21
CA PHE A 116 10.06 -18.70 -4.79
C PHE A 116 9.63 -18.83 -6.25
N HIS A 117 9.25 -17.74 -6.89
CA HIS A 117 8.82 -17.76 -8.29
C HIS A 117 10.04 -17.84 -9.22
N GLU A 118 9.99 -18.65 -10.27
CA GLU A 118 11.15 -18.92 -11.14
C GLU A 118 11.42 -17.79 -12.16
N SER A 119 10.37 -17.05 -12.58
CA SER A 119 10.49 -15.99 -13.58
C SER A 119 11.37 -14.83 -13.09
N GLU A 120 12.30 -14.38 -13.93
CA GLU A 120 13.14 -13.19 -13.65
C GLU A 120 12.31 -11.89 -13.55
N TRP A 121 11.16 -11.84 -14.23
CA TRP A 121 10.25 -10.69 -14.18
C TRP A 121 9.65 -10.43 -12.80
N ARG A 122 9.74 -11.39 -11.88
CA ARG A 122 9.38 -11.17 -10.46
C ARG A 122 10.08 -9.96 -9.85
N LEU A 123 11.29 -9.63 -10.35
CA LEU A 123 12.08 -8.50 -9.87
C LEU A 123 11.36 -7.15 -10.05
N VAL A 124 10.46 -7.03 -11.03
CA VAL A 124 9.63 -5.82 -11.20
C VAL A 124 8.73 -5.62 -9.98
N LEU A 125 8.02 -6.65 -9.54
CA LEU A 125 7.16 -6.56 -8.35
C LEU A 125 7.98 -6.38 -7.08
N VAL A 126 9.11 -7.07 -6.97
CA VAL A 126 10.03 -6.94 -5.83
C VAL A 126 10.57 -5.50 -5.73
N THR A 127 10.95 -4.88 -6.86
CA THR A 127 11.38 -3.48 -6.88
C THR A 127 10.27 -2.55 -6.40
N VAL A 128 9.02 -2.79 -6.83
CA VAL A 128 7.86 -2.04 -6.35
C VAL A 128 7.68 -2.21 -4.84
N ALA A 129 7.81 -3.44 -4.34
CA ALA A 129 7.71 -3.71 -2.91
C ALA A 129 8.77 -2.93 -2.10
N TYR A 130 10.02 -2.89 -2.56
CA TYR A 130 11.06 -2.08 -1.91
C TYR A 130 10.73 -0.59 -1.92
N LEU A 131 10.24 -0.04 -3.04
CA LEU A 131 9.80 1.35 -3.11
C LEU A 131 8.63 1.62 -2.15
N MET A 132 7.71 0.66 -2.01
CA MET A 132 6.60 0.76 -1.05
C MET A 132 7.08 0.74 0.40
N VAL A 133 8.09 -0.09 0.73
CA VAL A 133 8.69 -0.12 2.08
C VAL A 133 9.37 1.21 2.38
N ILE A 134 10.21 1.71 1.47
CA ILE A 134 10.91 3.00 1.63
C ILE A 134 9.90 4.14 1.81
N GLY A 135 8.86 4.19 0.95
CA GLY A 135 7.79 5.17 1.04
C GLY A 135 6.98 5.04 2.34
N GLY A 136 6.65 3.81 2.73
CA GLY A 136 5.93 3.52 3.97
C GLY A 136 6.69 4.00 5.21
N MET A 137 7.98 3.68 5.31
CA MET A 137 8.83 4.16 6.41
C MET A 137 8.92 5.70 6.41
N TRP A 138 9.15 6.29 5.24
CA TRP A 138 9.26 7.75 5.12
C TRP A 138 7.97 8.47 5.54
N PHE A 139 6.81 8.01 5.08
CA PHE A 139 5.52 8.60 5.42
C PHE A 139 5.07 8.32 6.85
N THR A 140 5.57 7.26 7.49
CA THR A 140 5.33 7.02 8.92
C THR A 140 6.07 8.05 9.77
N VAL A 141 7.34 8.34 9.44
CA VAL A 141 8.17 9.30 10.17
C VAL A 141 7.80 10.75 9.83
N SER A 142 7.52 11.03 8.55
CA SER A 142 7.24 12.38 8.04
C SER A 142 5.95 12.44 7.23
N PRO A 143 4.77 12.34 7.89
CA PRO A 143 3.49 12.20 7.19
C PRO A 143 3.12 13.44 6.35
N TRP A 144 3.60 14.64 6.70
CA TRP A 144 3.40 15.86 5.90
C TRP A 144 4.02 15.77 4.50
N ARG A 145 5.04 14.95 4.30
CA ARG A 145 5.67 14.75 2.99
C ARG A 145 4.71 14.17 1.96
N MET A 146 3.80 13.28 2.38
CA MET A 146 2.77 12.77 1.47
C MET A 146 1.82 13.89 1.03
N ARG A 147 1.43 14.80 1.93
CA ARG A 147 0.65 15.99 1.59
C ARG A 147 1.38 16.86 0.56
N ASP A 148 2.66 17.11 0.79
CA ASP A 148 3.47 17.97 -0.08
C ASP A 148 3.65 17.32 -1.47
N LEU A 149 3.85 16.00 -1.51
CA LEU A 149 3.91 15.22 -2.76
C LEU A 149 2.59 15.28 -3.54
N PHE A 150 1.47 15.16 -2.86
CA PHE A 150 0.15 15.28 -3.47
C PHE A 150 -0.13 16.71 -3.95
N ALA A 151 0.23 17.71 -3.17
CA ALA A 151 0.13 19.11 -3.57
C ALA A 151 0.97 19.40 -4.82
N TRP A 152 2.21 18.89 -4.87
CA TRP A 152 3.07 19.01 -6.04
C TRP A 152 2.50 18.30 -7.28
N GLY A 153 2.03 17.06 -7.12
CA GLY A 153 1.47 16.28 -8.24
C GLY A 153 0.17 16.84 -8.80
N THR A 154 -0.60 17.55 -7.97
CA THR A 154 -1.89 18.14 -8.34
C THR A 154 -1.82 19.66 -8.56
N ALA A 155 -0.64 20.27 -8.54
CA ALA A 155 -0.44 21.70 -8.73
C ALA A 155 -0.82 22.16 -10.15
N ASP A 156 -0.57 21.32 -11.15
CA ASP A 156 -0.87 21.56 -12.54
C ASP A 156 -1.65 20.37 -13.14
N GLU A 157 -2.74 20.66 -13.86
CA GLU A 157 -3.59 19.64 -14.46
C GLU A 157 -2.82 18.77 -15.47
N LYS A 158 -1.88 19.37 -16.21
CA LYS A 158 -1.04 18.67 -17.17
C LYS A 158 -0.14 17.64 -16.48
N ARG A 159 0.50 18.07 -15.37
CA ARG A 159 1.33 17.19 -14.53
C ARG A 159 0.51 16.04 -13.94
N PHE A 160 -0.66 16.35 -13.42
CA PHE A 160 -1.55 15.33 -12.85
C PHE A 160 -1.95 14.28 -13.88
N LYS A 161 -2.32 14.69 -15.10
CA LYS A 161 -2.64 13.77 -16.21
C LYS A 161 -1.45 12.91 -16.62
N ILE A 162 -0.23 13.47 -16.65
CA ILE A 162 0.99 12.71 -16.95
C ILE A 162 1.22 11.62 -15.88
N LEU A 163 1.12 11.97 -14.59
CA LEU A 163 1.27 11.00 -13.50
C LEU A 163 0.22 9.88 -13.57
N CYS A 164 -1.02 10.23 -13.93
CA CYS A 164 -2.07 9.24 -14.16
C CYS A 164 -1.75 8.34 -15.37
N GLY A 165 -1.21 8.90 -16.45
CA GLY A 165 -0.78 8.15 -17.62
C GLY A 165 0.34 7.15 -17.31
N VAL A 166 1.36 7.58 -16.56
CA VAL A 166 2.44 6.68 -16.07
C VAL A 166 1.85 5.55 -15.22
N ARG A 167 0.90 5.85 -14.34
CA ARG A 167 0.21 4.85 -13.52
C ARG A 167 -0.57 3.85 -14.35
N ILE A 168 -1.26 4.29 -15.40
CA ILE A 168 -1.99 3.42 -16.35
C ILE A 168 -1.00 2.51 -17.08
N GLY A 169 0.07 3.06 -17.63
CA GLY A 169 1.12 2.28 -18.30
C GLY A 169 1.71 1.20 -17.40
N PHE A 170 1.98 1.55 -16.14
CA PHE A 170 2.45 0.61 -15.15
C PHE A 170 1.39 -0.46 -14.80
N GLY A 171 0.12 -0.06 -14.70
CA GLY A 171 -0.99 -1.00 -14.48
C GLY A 171 -1.13 -2.02 -15.61
N ILE A 172 -0.98 -1.57 -16.87
CA ILE A 172 -0.99 -2.46 -18.05
C ILE A 172 0.21 -3.42 -17.99
N LEU A 173 1.40 -2.92 -17.68
CA LEU A 173 2.59 -3.76 -17.53
C LEU A 173 2.37 -4.89 -16.51
N LEU A 174 1.85 -4.57 -15.32
CA LEU A 174 1.56 -5.57 -14.29
C LEU A 174 0.50 -6.59 -14.74
N LEU A 175 -0.53 -6.15 -15.47
CA LEU A 175 -1.53 -7.06 -16.03
C LEU A 175 -0.92 -8.01 -17.07
N MET A 176 -0.08 -7.52 -17.95
CA MET A 176 0.61 -8.36 -18.94
C MET A 176 1.53 -9.38 -18.26
N LEU A 177 2.33 -8.97 -17.27
CA LEU A 177 3.17 -9.89 -16.52
C LEU A 177 2.33 -10.97 -15.81
N GLY A 178 1.21 -10.61 -15.21
CA GLY A 178 0.31 -11.58 -14.55
C GLY A 178 -0.35 -12.55 -15.52
N LEU A 179 -0.64 -12.13 -16.75
CA LEU A 179 -1.31 -12.96 -17.75
C LEU A 179 -0.36 -13.87 -18.53
N PHE A 180 0.88 -13.44 -18.78
CA PHE A 180 1.79 -14.12 -19.70
C PHE A 180 3.01 -14.72 -19.01
N GLU A 181 3.57 -14.08 -18.00
CA GLU A 181 4.85 -14.46 -17.41
C GLU A 181 4.72 -15.26 -16.10
N PHE A 182 3.67 -15.03 -15.34
CA PHE A 182 3.51 -15.63 -14.00
C PHE A 182 2.51 -16.78 -13.96
N LYS A 183 2.19 -17.35 -15.12
CA LYS A 183 1.31 -18.54 -15.22
C LYS A 183 2.02 -19.81 -14.85
#